data_2077f295231a80085a50d6587042aa84
#
_entry.id   2077f295231a80085a50d6587042aa84
#
_cell.length_a   1.000
_cell.length_b   1.000
_cell.length_c   1.000
_cell.angle_alpha   90.00
_cell.angle_beta   90.00
_cell.angle_gamma   90.00
#
_symmetry.space_group_name_H-M   'P 1'
#
loop_
_entity.id
_entity.type
_entity.pdbx_description
1 polymer ?
#
loop_
_entity_poly.entity_id
_entity_poly.type
_entity_poly.pdbx_seq_one_letter_code
_entity_poly.pdbx_strand_id
1 'polypeptide(L)'
;MTTRREFLEISAAVLTVRYAGLLPGQARLPLGFSTLGCPQWTWPQILDFAAQHGYAAVELRGILTNVDLTKVPELSPERLDEAKRQLAAHGLVVPTVDASAHMHEMDPAKHAAQLDEARRCIDLAQALGASYVRVFGNNYVEGVPRAEMLAHIAGGLHDLGTYARAKNVTVIIESHGDFTDSPALLEILQKADSPNVALLWDAHHTFVAGKEEPEDTVRQLGRYIRHTHLKDSVPAGNDRRYVLTGTGQVPVKRQIEALVKTGYRGYFSFEWEKRWHPEIEEPDVAFAQFADVAAGYLRAAGVR
;
A
#
# COMPACT_ATOMS: atom_id res chain seq x y z
N MET A 1 -11.10 -17.87 -55.95
CA MET A 1 -12.24 -16.96 -55.73
C MET A 1 -12.94 -17.43 -54.47
N THR A 2 -12.50 -16.93 -53.35
CA THR A 2 -13.05 -17.22 -52.01
C THR A 2 -14.30 -16.39 -51.85
N THR A 3 -15.42 -17.01 -51.53
CA THR A 3 -16.72 -16.37 -51.49
C THR A 3 -16.88 -15.54 -50.18
N ARG A 4 -17.63 -14.45 -50.29
CA ARG A 4 -17.99 -13.52 -49.22
C ARG A 4 -18.63 -14.15 -47.96
N ARG A 5 -18.86 -15.44 -47.96
CA ARG A 5 -19.50 -16.19 -46.87
C ARG A 5 -18.50 -16.76 -45.86
N GLU A 6 -17.24 -16.93 -46.25
CA GLU A 6 -16.18 -17.45 -45.36
C GLU A 6 -15.49 -16.38 -44.51
N PHE A 7 -15.80 -15.10 -44.80
CA PHE A 7 -15.21 -13.95 -44.04
C PHE A 7 -16.05 -13.50 -42.86
N LEU A 8 -17.20 -14.11 -42.61
CA LEU A 8 -18.12 -13.74 -41.52
C LEU A 8 -18.18 -14.72 -40.35
N GLU A 9 -17.36 -15.77 -40.35
CA GLU A 9 -17.33 -16.75 -39.25
C GLU A 9 -16.10 -16.62 -38.31
N ILE A 10 -15.25 -15.58 -38.48
CA ILE A 10 -14.06 -15.35 -37.64
C ILE A 10 -14.20 -14.05 -36.82
N SER A 11 -15.39 -13.76 -36.33
CA SER A 11 -15.57 -12.59 -35.49
C SER A 11 -16.71 -12.75 -34.49
N ALA A 12 -16.66 -13.77 -33.66
CA ALA A 12 -17.49 -13.83 -32.44
C ALA A 12 -16.93 -14.84 -31.43
N ALA A 13 -15.62 -14.84 -31.20
CA ALA A 13 -15.11 -15.33 -29.93
C ALA A 13 -15.24 -14.16 -28.94
N VAL A 14 -16.46 -13.89 -28.51
CA VAL A 14 -16.71 -13.11 -27.30
C VAL A 14 -16.07 -13.91 -26.17
N LEU A 15 -14.89 -13.45 -25.70
CA LEU A 15 -14.35 -13.87 -24.41
C LEU A 15 -15.38 -13.43 -23.35
N THR A 16 -16.32 -14.29 -23.05
CA THR A 16 -17.10 -14.22 -21.82
C THR A 16 -16.12 -14.54 -20.69
N VAL A 17 -15.41 -13.53 -20.18
CA VAL A 17 -14.79 -13.61 -18.88
C VAL A 17 -15.94 -13.83 -17.91
N ARG A 18 -16.13 -15.08 -17.49
CA ARG A 18 -17.04 -15.41 -16.41
C ARG A 18 -16.39 -14.84 -15.15
N TYR A 19 -16.80 -13.65 -14.74
CA TYR A 19 -16.60 -13.18 -13.39
C TYR A 19 -17.34 -14.16 -12.47
N ALA A 20 -16.59 -15.09 -11.89
CA ALA A 20 -17.08 -15.90 -10.79
C ALA A 20 -17.16 -14.95 -9.59
N GLY A 21 -18.26 -14.22 -9.45
CA GLY A 21 -18.55 -13.48 -8.23
C GLY A 21 -18.41 -14.45 -7.05
N LEU A 22 -17.71 -14.04 -6.01
CA LEU A 22 -17.57 -14.86 -4.81
C LEU A 22 -18.97 -15.24 -4.30
N LEU A 23 -19.19 -16.51 -4.06
CA LEU A 23 -20.42 -16.98 -3.43
C LEU A 23 -20.53 -16.34 -2.04
N PRO A 24 -21.75 -15.92 -1.62
CA PRO A 24 -21.95 -15.40 -0.28
C PRO A 24 -21.43 -16.39 0.78
N GLY A 25 -20.46 -15.98 1.59
CA GLY A 25 -19.85 -16.79 2.64
C GLY A 25 -18.43 -17.30 2.39
N GLN A 26 -17.83 -17.09 1.22
CA GLN A 26 -16.38 -17.35 1.05
C GLN A 26 -15.57 -16.20 1.63
N ALA A 27 -14.64 -16.53 2.56
CA ALA A 27 -13.67 -15.57 3.06
C ALA A 27 -12.79 -15.08 1.89
N ARG A 28 -12.68 -13.76 1.73
CA ARG A 28 -11.78 -13.17 0.75
C ARG A 28 -10.34 -13.39 1.17
N LEU A 29 -9.46 -13.60 0.20
CA LEU A 29 -8.03 -13.54 0.46
C LEU A 29 -7.64 -12.13 0.95
N PRO A 30 -6.58 -12.00 1.76
CA PRO A 30 -6.17 -10.71 2.34
C PRO A 30 -5.46 -9.83 1.30
N LEU A 31 -6.14 -9.54 0.21
CA LEU A 31 -5.66 -8.67 -0.86
C LEU A 31 -6.21 -7.25 -0.67
N GLY A 32 -5.35 -6.27 -0.87
CA GLY A 32 -5.69 -4.86 -0.90
C GLY A 32 -5.05 -4.17 -2.10
N PHE A 33 -5.48 -2.94 -2.37
CA PHE A 33 -4.77 -2.02 -3.25
C PHE A 33 -4.82 -0.59 -2.72
N SER A 34 -3.78 0.19 -3.07
CA SER A 34 -3.73 1.62 -2.75
C SER A 34 -4.46 2.45 -3.79
N THR A 35 -5.25 3.42 -3.33
CA THR A 35 -5.93 4.38 -4.21
C THR A 35 -4.98 5.31 -4.97
N LEU A 36 -3.68 5.26 -4.65
CA LEU A 36 -2.62 5.90 -5.45
C LEU A 36 -2.69 5.46 -6.92
N GLY A 37 -3.01 4.19 -7.13
CA GLY A 37 -3.03 3.56 -8.45
C GLY A 37 -4.26 3.90 -9.30
N CYS A 38 -5.28 4.55 -8.75
CA CYS A 38 -6.50 4.93 -9.48
C CYS A 38 -6.87 6.41 -9.30
N PRO A 39 -5.98 7.35 -9.67
CA PRO A 39 -6.11 8.77 -9.34
C PRO A 39 -7.32 9.48 -9.96
N GLN A 40 -8.00 8.84 -10.91
CA GLN A 40 -9.17 9.39 -11.57
C GLN A 40 -10.49 8.72 -11.15
N TRP A 41 -10.41 7.69 -10.29
CA TRP A 41 -11.62 7.00 -9.86
C TRP A 41 -12.32 7.74 -8.72
N THR A 42 -13.64 7.76 -8.82
CA THR A 42 -14.52 8.21 -7.75
C THR A 42 -14.62 7.17 -6.65
N TRP A 43 -15.06 7.59 -5.46
CA TRP A 43 -15.27 6.68 -4.34
C TRP A 43 -16.13 5.46 -4.67
N PRO A 44 -17.31 5.59 -5.34
CA PRO A 44 -18.09 4.42 -5.75
C PRO A 44 -17.32 3.48 -6.71
N GLN A 45 -16.60 4.03 -7.70
CA GLN A 45 -15.81 3.22 -8.63
C GLN A 45 -14.74 2.39 -7.92
N ILE A 46 -14.07 2.96 -6.91
CA ILE A 46 -13.07 2.25 -6.10
C ILE A 46 -13.72 1.07 -5.37
N LEU A 47 -14.86 1.29 -4.71
CA LEU A 47 -15.54 0.26 -3.94
C LEU A 47 -16.12 -0.85 -4.81
N ASP A 48 -16.80 -0.49 -5.90
CA ASP A 48 -17.39 -1.42 -6.84
C ASP A 48 -16.33 -2.33 -7.46
N PHE A 49 -15.23 -1.73 -7.93
CA PHE A 49 -14.12 -2.47 -8.51
C PHE A 49 -13.46 -3.41 -7.51
N ALA A 50 -13.15 -2.92 -6.29
CA ALA A 50 -12.54 -3.74 -5.25
C ALA A 50 -13.41 -4.95 -4.90
N ALA A 51 -14.71 -4.75 -4.73
CA ALA A 51 -15.65 -5.82 -4.44
C ALA A 51 -15.77 -6.83 -5.59
N GLN A 52 -15.85 -6.36 -6.83
CA GLN A 52 -15.96 -7.17 -8.03
C GLN A 52 -14.75 -8.09 -8.23
N HIS A 53 -13.56 -7.60 -7.94
CA HIS A 53 -12.30 -8.34 -8.13
C HIS A 53 -11.81 -9.07 -6.87
N GLY A 54 -12.66 -9.19 -5.82
CA GLY A 54 -12.38 -10.02 -4.66
C GLY A 54 -11.36 -9.43 -3.68
N TYR A 55 -11.07 -8.15 -3.76
CA TYR A 55 -10.28 -7.44 -2.76
C TYR A 55 -11.00 -7.42 -1.43
N ALA A 56 -10.25 -7.55 -0.35
CA ALA A 56 -10.76 -7.45 1.02
C ALA A 56 -10.52 -6.06 1.63
N ALA A 57 -9.59 -5.30 1.06
CA ALA A 57 -9.16 -4.04 1.61
C ALA A 57 -8.88 -2.98 0.53
N VAL A 58 -9.07 -1.72 0.90
CA VAL A 58 -8.65 -0.54 0.13
C VAL A 58 -7.79 0.34 1.03
N GLU A 59 -6.58 0.60 0.60
CA GLU A 59 -5.66 1.53 1.25
C GLU A 59 -5.88 2.94 0.71
N LEU A 60 -6.00 3.91 1.61
CA LEU A 60 -6.30 5.28 1.22
C LEU A 60 -5.02 6.11 1.10
N ARG A 61 -4.65 6.50 -0.15
CA ARG A 61 -3.51 7.39 -0.46
C ARG A 61 -3.91 8.60 -1.27
N GLY A 62 -5.14 8.91 -1.34
CA GLY A 62 -5.75 10.00 -2.10
C GLY A 62 -6.96 9.53 -2.87
N ILE A 63 -7.89 10.42 -3.12
CA ILE A 63 -9.08 10.20 -3.94
C ILE A 63 -9.20 11.36 -4.93
N LEU A 64 -9.33 11.03 -6.21
CA LEU A 64 -9.28 12.01 -7.28
C LEU A 64 -8.01 12.89 -7.19
N THR A 65 -8.16 14.21 -7.18
CA THR A 65 -7.04 15.15 -7.07
C THR A 65 -6.52 15.36 -5.65
N ASN A 66 -7.28 14.92 -4.63
CA ASN A 66 -6.94 15.15 -3.22
C ASN A 66 -5.99 14.08 -2.70
N VAL A 67 -4.78 14.47 -2.39
CA VAL A 67 -3.80 13.62 -1.67
C VAL A 67 -3.84 13.83 -0.15
N ASP A 68 -4.39 14.96 0.32
CA ASP A 68 -4.74 15.19 1.72
C ASP A 68 -6.11 14.57 1.99
N LEU A 69 -6.12 13.38 2.55
CA LEU A 69 -7.34 12.61 2.81
C LEU A 69 -8.31 13.31 3.75
N THR A 70 -7.81 14.21 4.60
CA THR A 70 -8.67 15.01 5.51
C THR A 70 -9.50 16.09 4.77
N LYS A 71 -9.22 16.31 3.49
CA LYS A 71 -9.96 17.21 2.60
C LYS A 71 -10.82 16.49 1.58
N VAL A 72 -10.87 15.17 1.62
CA VAL A 72 -11.72 14.37 0.74
C VAL A 72 -13.18 14.48 1.23
N PRO A 73 -14.13 14.93 0.37
CA PRO A 73 -15.50 15.15 0.79
C PRO A 73 -16.20 13.92 1.35
N GLU A 74 -15.89 12.72 0.81
CA GLU A 74 -16.43 11.44 1.27
C GLU A 74 -15.98 11.08 2.67
N LEU A 75 -14.84 11.59 3.10
CA LEU A 75 -14.22 11.32 4.41
C LEU A 75 -14.42 12.49 5.40
N SER A 76 -15.24 13.48 5.05
CA SER A 76 -15.60 14.57 5.97
C SER A 76 -16.40 14.03 7.16
N PRO A 77 -16.37 14.70 8.33
CA PRO A 77 -17.13 14.25 9.51
C PRO A 77 -18.61 13.99 9.23
N GLU A 78 -19.22 14.79 8.34
CA GLU A 78 -20.65 14.71 7.99
C GLU A 78 -20.96 13.48 7.13
N ARG A 79 -19.99 12.98 6.36
CA ARG A 79 -20.18 11.88 5.40
C ARG A 79 -19.50 10.57 5.81
N LEU A 80 -18.71 10.60 6.86
CA LEU A 80 -17.87 9.47 7.28
C LEU A 80 -18.69 8.22 7.60
N ASP A 81 -19.81 8.36 8.28
CA ASP A 81 -20.69 7.22 8.59
C ASP A 81 -21.27 6.60 7.32
N GLU A 82 -21.55 7.40 6.30
CA GLU A 82 -21.96 6.89 4.98
C GLU A 82 -20.84 6.13 4.30
N ALA A 83 -19.61 6.68 4.28
CA ALA A 83 -18.46 5.98 3.72
C ALA A 83 -18.22 4.62 4.42
N LYS A 84 -18.35 4.55 5.75
CA LYS A 84 -18.26 3.30 6.52
C LYS A 84 -19.35 2.30 6.15
N ARG A 85 -20.59 2.74 5.98
CA ARG A 85 -21.69 1.87 5.52
C ARG A 85 -21.42 1.32 4.12
N GLN A 86 -20.93 2.18 3.21
CA GLN A 86 -20.58 1.77 1.85
C GLN A 86 -19.45 0.74 1.84
N LEU A 87 -18.36 0.95 2.60
CA LEU A 87 -17.30 -0.04 2.78
C LEU A 87 -17.86 -1.38 3.28
N ALA A 88 -18.67 -1.35 4.33
CA ALA A 88 -19.27 -2.55 4.88
C ALA A 88 -20.21 -3.27 3.90
N ALA A 89 -21.00 -2.54 3.12
CA ALA A 89 -21.89 -3.09 2.10
C ALA A 89 -21.12 -3.81 0.99
N HIS A 90 -19.89 -3.36 0.68
CA HIS A 90 -18.99 -4.00 -0.28
C HIS A 90 -18.10 -5.07 0.36
N GLY A 91 -18.20 -5.30 1.67
CA GLY A 91 -17.35 -6.23 2.42
C GLY A 91 -15.86 -5.81 2.40
N LEU A 92 -15.60 -4.51 2.43
CA LEU A 92 -14.27 -3.92 2.38
C LEU A 92 -13.89 -3.29 3.72
N VAL A 93 -12.60 -3.26 4.00
CA VAL A 93 -12.03 -2.50 5.12
C VAL A 93 -10.97 -1.53 4.61
N VAL A 94 -10.68 -0.51 5.42
CA VAL A 94 -9.54 0.38 5.23
C VAL A 94 -8.49 0.00 6.27
N PRO A 95 -7.40 -0.68 5.92
CA PRO A 95 -6.35 -1.03 6.87
C PRO A 95 -5.49 0.16 7.24
N THR A 96 -5.19 1.04 6.28
CA THR A 96 -4.29 2.17 6.46
C THR A 96 -4.76 3.44 5.76
N VAL A 97 -4.46 4.56 6.39
CA VAL A 97 -4.60 5.93 5.88
C VAL A 97 -3.19 6.47 5.68
N ASP A 98 -2.83 6.84 4.46
CA ASP A 98 -1.48 7.23 4.11
C ASP A 98 -1.31 8.76 4.16
N ALA A 99 -0.60 9.23 5.17
CA ALA A 99 -0.18 10.63 5.24
C ALA A 99 0.96 10.92 4.26
N SER A 100 1.10 12.16 3.83
CA SER A 100 2.28 12.63 3.10
C SER A 100 3.42 13.07 4.05
N ALA A 101 3.24 12.94 5.35
CA ALA A 101 4.14 13.40 6.38
C ALA A 101 5.53 12.73 6.34
N HIS A 102 6.59 13.55 6.39
CA HIS A 102 8.00 13.14 6.33
C HIS A 102 8.71 13.45 7.65
N MET A 103 9.36 12.47 8.24
CA MET A 103 9.99 12.64 9.57
C MET A 103 11.42 13.21 9.51
N HIS A 104 12.00 13.39 8.32
CA HIS A 104 13.38 13.87 8.14
C HIS A 104 13.56 15.39 8.24
N GLU A 105 12.48 16.15 8.32
CA GLU A 105 12.55 17.63 8.36
C GLU A 105 13.27 18.13 9.59
N MET A 106 14.45 18.77 9.39
CA MET A 106 15.27 19.28 10.49
C MET A 106 14.86 20.68 10.96
N ASP A 107 14.14 21.45 10.13
CA ASP A 107 13.56 22.72 10.56
C ASP A 107 12.40 22.47 11.53
N PRO A 108 12.43 23.05 12.75
CA PRO A 108 11.43 22.74 13.79
C PRO A 108 9.98 23.08 13.36
N ALA A 109 9.78 24.16 12.60
CA ALA A 109 8.44 24.56 12.17
C ALA A 109 7.90 23.61 11.08
N LYS A 110 8.76 23.20 10.15
CA LYS A 110 8.39 22.23 9.12
C LYS A 110 8.14 20.86 9.75
N HIS A 111 9.01 20.42 10.67
CA HIS A 111 8.81 19.15 11.38
C HIS A 111 7.49 19.14 12.17
N ALA A 112 7.16 20.21 12.87
CA ALA A 112 5.88 20.34 13.56
C ALA A 112 4.69 20.24 12.58
N ALA A 113 4.78 20.83 11.39
CA ALA A 113 3.74 20.73 10.37
C ALA A 113 3.56 19.30 9.86
N GLN A 114 4.65 18.51 9.72
CA GLN A 114 4.59 17.09 9.36
C GLN A 114 3.92 16.25 10.45
N LEU A 115 4.27 16.50 11.72
CA LEU A 115 3.62 15.83 12.85
C LEU A 115 2.13 16.16 12.92
N ASP A 116 1.73 17.40 12.65
CA ASP A 116 0.33 17.81 12.66
C ASP A 116 -0.46 17.19 11.50
N GLU A 117 0.15 17.04 10.32
CA GLU A 117 -0.47 16.29 9.22
C GLU A 117 -0.71 14.83 9.61
N ALA A 118 0.32 14.17 10.15
CA ALA A 118 0.19 12.79 10.59
C ALA A 118 -0.87 12.62 11.69
N ARG A 119 -0.96 13.56 12.66
CA ARG A 119 -2.00 13.54 13.70
C ARG A 119 -3.41 13.63 13.13
N ARG A 120 -3.64 14.51 12.15
CA ARG A 120 -4.95 14.59 11.47
C ARG A 120 -5.29 13.27 10.76
N CYS A 121 -4.32 12.62 10.12
CA CYS A 121 -4.52 11.30 9.53
C CYS A 121 -4.78 10.22 10.60
N ILE A 122 -4.15 10.29 11.77
CA ILE A 122 -4.44 9.37 12.90
C ILE A 122 -5.88 9.56 13.40
N ASP A 123 -6.37 10.81 13.49
CA ASP A 123 -7.75 11.10 13.85
C ASP A 123 -8.74 10.54 12.82
N LEU A 124 -8.44 10.71 11.54
CA LEU A 124 -9.24 10.13 10.46
C LEU A 124 -9.20 8.60 10.49
N ALA A 125 -8.04 7.99 10.70
CA ALA A 125 -7.89 6.54 10.82
C ALA A 125 -8.74 5.98 11.98
N GLN A 126 -8.67 6.60 13.15
CA GLN A 126 -9.53 6.26 14.29
C GLN A 126 -11.00 6.32 13.93
N ALA A 127 -11.44 7.39 13.28
CA ALA A 127 -12.84 7.62 12.93
C ALA A 127 -13.34 6.62 11.86
N LEU A 128 -12.49 6.22 10.92
CA LEU A 128 -12.76 5.19 9.93
C LEU A 128 -12.72 3.76 10.49
N GLY A 129 -12.03 3.55 11.62
CA GLY A 129 -11.71 2.23 12.14
C GLY A 129 -10.50 1.59 11.45
N ALA A 130 -9.65 2.38 10.81
CA ALA A 130 -8.38 1.92 10.25
C ALA A 130 -7.34 1.68 11.35
N SER A 131 -6.53 0.64 11.17
CA SER A 131 -5.54 0.23 12.16
C SER A 131 -4.23 1.01 12.06
N TYR A 132 -3.93 1.58 10.89
CA TYR A 132 -2.61 2.11 10.60
C TYR A 132 -2.68 3.50 9.96
N VAL A 133 -1.62 4.30 10.24
CA VAL A 133 -1.29 5.52 9.49
C VAL A 133 0.13 5.42 9.00
N ARG A 134 0.33 5.55 7.68
CA ARG A 134 1.65 5.54 7.08
C ARG A 134 2.28 6.94 7.09
N VAL A 135 3.56 6.99 7.43
CA VAL A 135 4.44 8.15 7.29
C VAL A 135 5.76 7.74 6.65
N PHE A 136 6.57 8.71 6.23
CA PHE A 136 7.87 8.48 5.61
C PHE A 136 9.04 8.88 6.52
N GLY A 137 10.16 8.16 6.42
CA GLY A 137 11.48 8.64 6.82
C GLY A 137 12.00 9.67 5.81
N ASN A 138 11.92 9.32 4.56
CA ASN A 138 12.21 9.98 3.30
C ASN A 138 13.70 10.11 2.99
N ASN A 139 14.41 11.18 3.38
CA ASN A 139 15.78 11.42 2.92
C ASN A 139 16.77 11.68 4.05
N TYR A 140 18.05 11.42 3.81
CA TYR A 140 19.12 12.03 4.60
C TYR A 140 19.25 13.51 4.22
N VAL A 141 19.50 14.34 5.21
CA VAL A 141 19.75 15.78 5.01
C VAL A 141 21.26 16.04 4.97
N GLU A 142 21.71 16.75 3.96
CA GLU A 142 23.13 17.10 3.79
C GLU A 142 23.66 17.83 5.03
N GLY A 143 24.84 17.42 5.49
CA GLY A 143 25.49 17.99 6.69
C GLY A 143 24.97 17.46 8.02
N VAL A 144 23.92 16.65 8.03
CA VAL A 144 23.40 15.99 9.24
C VAL A 144 24.01 14.59 9.39
N PRO A 145 24.69 14.27 10.51
CA PRO A 145 25.24 12.94 10.73
C PRO A 145 24.15 11.87 10.70
N ARG A 146 24.45 10.70 10.08
CA ARG A 146 23.49 9.57 9.98
C ARG A 146 22.81 9.23 11.31
N ALA A 147 23.59 9.11 12.39
CA ALA A 147 23.05 8.75 13.71
C ALA A 147 22.07 9.79 14.25
N GLU A 148 22.30 11.06 13.99
CA GLU A 148 21.43 12.17 14.35
C GLU A 148 20.12 12.12 13.55
N MET A 149 20.21 11.91 12.23
CA MET A 149 19.04 11.77 11.37
C MET A 149 18.15 10.60 11.80
N LEU A 150 18.72 9.43 12.07
CA LEU A 150 17.95 8.27 12.53
C LEU A 150 17.29 8.52 13.89
N ALA A 151 17.98 9.22 14.80
CA ALA A 151 17.43 9.59 16.10
C ALA A 151 16.30 10.63 15.96
N HIS A 152 16.44 11.60 15.06
CA HIS A 152 15.42 12.60 14.77
C HIS A 152 14.14 11.97 14.22
N ILE A 153 14.25 11.11 13.20
CA ILE A 153 13.12 10.37 12.64
C ILE A 153 12.45 9.51 13.73
N ALA A 154 13.24 8.79 14.52
CA ALA A 154 12.72 7.96 15.62
C ALA A 154 11.99 8.78 16.67
N GLY A 155 12.46 9.99 16.98
CA GLY A 155 11.79 10.93 17.89
C GLY A 155 10.41 11.33 17.38
N GLY A 156 10.29 11.72 16.11
CA GLY A 156 9.02 12.04 15.48
C GLY A 156 8.04 10.85 15.50
N LEU A 157 8.53 9.64 15.23
CA LEU A 157 7.73 8.43 15.31
C LEU A 157 7.29 8.11 16.74
N HIS A 158 8.14 8.31 17.74
CA HIS A 158 7.80 8.16 19.16
C HIS A 158 6.64 9.07 19.56
N ASP A 159 6.72 10.35 19.18
CA ASP A 159 5.70 11.35 19.46
C ASP A 159 4.36 10.98 18.80
N LEU A 160 4.39 10.56 17.54
CA LEU A 160 3.21 10.10 16.83
C LEU A 160 2.65 8.80 17.43
N GLY A 161 3.50 7.84 17.79
CA GLY A 161 3.10 6.60 18.45
C GLY A 161 2.42 6.84 19.81
N THR A 162 2.94 7.82 20.57
CA THR A 162 2.32 8.26 21.83
C THR A 162 0.94 8.87 21.59
N TYR A 163 0.79 9.72 20.58
CA TYR A 163 -0.50 10.30 20.21
C TYR A 163 -1.50 9.23 19.71
N ALA A 164 -1.05 8.28 18.92
CA ALA A 164 -1.86 7.22 18.31
C ALA A 164 -2.35 6.19 19.33
N ARG A 165 -1.63 5.99 20.44
CA ARG A 165 -1.92 4.97 21.45
C ARG A 165 -3.36 5.07 22.00
N ALA A 166 -3.80 6.28 22.36
CA ALA A 166 -5.15 6.50 22.90
C ALA A 166 -6.26 6.32 21.85
N LYS A 167 -5.89 6.21 20.58
CA LYS A 167 -6.79 6.10 19.44
C LYS A 167 -6.84 4.68 18.85
N ASN A 168 -6.09 3.76 19.44
CA ASN A 168 -5.94 2.38 18.96
C ASN A 168 -5.45 2.31 17.50
N VAL A 169 -4.58 3.25 17.12
CA VAL A 169 -3.93 3.33 15.81
C VAL A 169 -2.44 3.07 16.00
N THR A 170 -1.80 2.44 15.01
CA THR A 170 -0.35 2.27 14.95
C THR A 170 0.19 3.08 13.78
N VAL A 171 1.23 3.87 14.05
CA VAL A 171 1.97 4.59 13.01
C VAL A 171 2.96 3.63 12.36
N ILE A 172 2.94 3.55 11.04
CA ILE A 172 3.84 2.69 10.28
C ILE A 172 4.74 3.55 9.40
N ILE A 173 6.07 3.44 9.63
CA ILE A 173 7.04 4.04 8.71
C ILE A 173 7.17 3.17 7.47
N GLU A 174 7.17 3.77 6.29
CA GLU A 174 7.40 3.04 5.05
C GLU A 174 8.89 2.90 4.75
N SER A 175 9.30 1.74 4.24
CA SER A 175 10.62 1.54 3.63
C SER A 175 10.67 2.27 2.28
N HIS A 176 11.09 3.55 2.30
CA HIS A 176 11.01 4.49 1.18
C HIS A 176 12.17 5.50 1.19
N GLY A 177 12.46 6.11 0.05
CA GLY A 177 13.50 7.12 -0.10
C GLY A 177 14.88 6.54 0.21
N ASP A 178 15.61 7.19 1.11
CA ASP A 178 16.94 6.73 1.53
C ASP A 178 16.88 5.63 2.61
N PHE A 179 15.70 5.36 3.20
CA PHE A 179 15.52 4.37 4.27
C PHE A 179 14.89 3.10 3.71
N THR A 180 15.65 2.38 2.88
CA THR A 180 15.24 1.15 2.19
C THR A 180 16.03 -0.08 2.63
N ASP A 181 17.04 0.09 3.50
CA ASP A 181 17.81 -1.02 4.06
C ASP A 181 17.36 -1.40 5.46
N SER A 182 17.41 -2.70 5.75
CA SER A 182 16.97 -3.24 7.03
C SER A 182 17.75 -2.71 8.25
N PRO A 183 19.07 -2.50 8.20
CA PRO A 183 19.82 -1.92 9.32
C PRO A 183 19.33 -0.53 9.74
N ALA A 184 19.09 0.38 8.79
CA ALA A 184 18.61 1.73 9.10
C ALA A 184 17.19 1.70 9.66
N LEU A 185 16.28 0.95 9.03
CA LEU A 185 14.90 0.80 9.49
C LEU A 185 14.82 0.15 10.87
N LEU A 186 15.63 -0.88 11.13
CA LEU A 186 15.68 -1.53 12.43
C LEU A 186 16.15 -0.57 13.52
N GLU A 187 17.19 0.23 13.24
CA GLU A 187 17.70 1.23 14.17
C GLU A 187 16.64 2.30 14.48
N ILE A 188 15.93 2.82 13.46
CA ILE A 188 14.83 3.78 13.63
C ILE A 188 13.73 3.18 14.52
N LEU A 189 13.26 1.97 14.20
CA LEU A 189 12.17 1.31 14.94
C LEU A 189 12.55 1.01 16.40
N GLN A 190 13.80 0.60 16.63
CA GLN A 190 14.30 0.37 18.00
C GLN A 190 14.43 1.67 18.81
N LYS A 191 14.92 2.75 18.18
CA LYS A 191 15.05 4.06 18.83
C LYS A 191 13.70 4.74 19.09
N ALA A 192 12.70 4.50 18.23
CA ALA A 192 11.34 5.00 18.44
C ALA A 192 10.70 4.43 19.71
N ASP A 193 11.11 3.23 20.12
CA ASP A 193 10.73 2.57 21.37
C ASP A 193 9.25 2.73 21.74
N SER A 194 8.37 2.41 20.81
CA SER A 194 6.92 2.56 20.98
C SER A 194 6.16 1.35 20.46
N PRO A 195 5.22 0.79 21.23
CA PRO A 195 4.39 -0.33 20.76
C PRO A 195 3.41 0.09 19.64
N ASN A 196 3.19 1.41 19.49
CA ASN A 196 2.34 1.97 18.43
C ASN A 196 3.14 2.54 17.26
N VAL A 197 4.38 2.04 17.08
CA VAL A 197 5.22 2.29 15.90
C VAL A 197 5.61 0.96 15.28
N ALA A 198 5.47 0.85 13.97
CA ALA A 198 5.75 -0.37 13.23
C ALA A 198 6.22 -0.06 11.80
N LEU A 199 6.25 -1.04 10.91
CA LEU A 199 6.74 -0.93 9.54
C LEU A 199 5.63 -1.21 8.53
N LEU A 200 5.53 -0.35 7.52
CA LEU A 200 5.00 -0.68 6.22
C LEU A 200 6.19 -1.15 5.37
N TRP A 201 6.19 -2.41 5.00
CA TRP A 201 7.23 -2.95 4.13
C TRP A 201 6.85 -2.73 2.66
N ASP A 202 7.44 -1.71 2.03
CA ASP A 202 7.48 -1.68 0.58
C ASP A 202 8.57 -2.63 0.11
N ALA A 203 8.12 -3.80 -0.34
CA ALA A 203 9.00 -4.90 -0.69
C ALA A 203 9.76 -4.65 -2.01
N HIS A 204 9.24 -3.75 -2.87
CA HIS A 204 9.94 -3.30 -4.07
C HIS A 204 11.15 -2.45 -3.70
N HIS A 205 10.98 -1.48 -2.80
CA HIS A 205 12.05 -0.54 -2.45
C HIS A 205 13.20 -1.23 -1.74
N THR A 206 12.94 -2.14 -0.80
CA THR A 206 14.02 -2.89 -0.14
C THR A 206 14.78 -3.79 -1.11
N PHE A 207 14.09 -4.40 -2.10
CA PHE A 207 14.73 -5.20 -3.13
C PHE A 207 15.51 -4.36 -4.14
N VAL A 208 14.89 -3.30 -4.69
CA VAL A 208 15.47 -2.54 -5.79
C VAL A 208 16.53 -1.55 -5.32
N ALA A 209 16.24 -0.75 -4.29
CA ALA A 209 17.14 0.27 -3.76
C ALA A 209 18.01 -0.27 -2.61
N GLY A 210 17.41 -0.97 -1.65
CA GLY A 210 18.11 -1.59 -0.52
C GLY A 210 18.98 -2.78 -0.90
N LYS A 211 18.79 -3.38 -2.10
CA LYS A 211 19.52 -4.56 -2.60
C LYS A 211 19.40 -5.77 -1.68
N GLU A 212 18.29 -5.91 -0.99
CA GLU A 212 18.03 -7.00 -0.07
C GLU A 212 17.13 -8.07 -0.70
N GLU A 213 17.45 -9.33 -0.43
CA GLU A 213 16.54 -10.43 -0.75
C GLU A 213 15.34 -10.42 0.22
N PRO A 214 14.12 -10.77 -0.25
CA PRO A 214 12.92 -10.72 0.59
C PRO A 214 13.05 -11.45 1.93
N GLU A 215 13.69 -12.61 1.91
CA GLU A 215 13.89 -13.45 3.11
C GLU A 215 14.82 -12.79 4.13
N ASP A 216 15.79 -12.00 3.66
CA ASP A 216 16.74 -11.29 4.53
C ASP A 216 16.06 -10.11 5.21
N THR A 217 15.27 -9.32 4.46
CA THR A 217 14.46 -8.25 5.03
C THR A 217 13.46 -8.80 6.06
N VAL A 218 12.72 -9.84 5.70
CA VAL A 218 11.72 -10.46 6.60
C VAL A 218 12.37 -11.05 7.84
N ARG A 219 13.56 -11.63 7.75
CA ARG A 219 14.31 -12.15 8.91
C ARG A 219 14.65 -11.04 9.89
N GLN A 220 15.02 -9.85 9.41
CA GLN A 220 15.42 -8.71 10.23
C GLN A 220 14.23 -7.91 10.76
N LEU A 221 13.25 -7.63 9.91
CA LEU A 221 12.17 -6.66 10.17
C LEU A 221 10.79 -7.30 10.35
N GLY A 222 10.63 -8.61 10.10
CA GLY A 222 9.33 -9.29 10.04
C GLY A 222 8.44 -9.05 11.26
N ARG A 223 9.02 -8.97 12.46
CA ARG A 223 8.26 -8.68 13.71
C ARG A 223 7.62 -7.29 13.73
N TYR A 224 8.14 -6.34 12.93
CA TYR A 224 7.62 -4.99 12.84
C TYR A 224 6.65 -4.79 11.69
N ILE A 225 6.63 -5.66 10.68
CA ILE A 225 5.78 -5.51 9.49
C ILE A 225 4.31 -5.65 9.88
N ARG A 226 3.52 -4.61 9.57
CA ARG A 226 2.07 -4.58 9.79
C ARG A 226 1.29 -4.41 8.49
N HIS A 227 1.90 -3.82 7.48
CA HIS A 227 1.33 -3.61 6.17
C HIS A 227 2.39 -3.76 5.10
N THR A 228 1.98 -3.96 3.84
CA THR A 228 2.92 -4.18 2.74
C THR A 228 2.52 -3.40 1.50
N HIS A 229 3.51 -2.93 0.75
CA HIS A 229 3.37 -2.54 -0.64
C HIS A 229 4.06 -3.56 -1.54
N LEU A 230 3.31 -4.03 -2.53
CA LEU A 230 3.80 -4.95 -3.56
C LEU A 230 3.62 -4.29 -4.93
N LYS A 231 4.66 -4.33 -5.73
CA LYS A 231 4.66 -3.86 -7.13
C LYS A 231 5.82 -4.49 -7.88
N ASP A 232 5.70 -4.57 -9.19
CA ASP A 232 6.75 -5.15 -10.05
C ASP A 232 7.29 -4.11 -11.01
N SER A 233 8.54 -4.24 -11.42
CA SER A 233 9.20 -3.30 -12.31
C SER A 233 10.36 -3.93 -13.08
N VAL A 234 10.76 -3.25 -14.16
CA VAL A 234 11.95 -3.55 -14.93
C VAL A 234 12.86 -2.34 -14.97
N PRO A 235 14.20 -2.50 -15.19
CA PRO A 235 15.09 -1.37 -15.43
C PRO A 235 14.66 -0.57 -16.66
N ALA A 236 14.75 0.76 -16.58
CA ALA A 236 14.47 1.70 -17.66
C ALA A 236 15.51 2.82 -17.64
N GLY A 237 16.68 2.60 -18.27
CA GLY A 237 17.82 3.50 -18.17
C GLY A 237 18.35 3.57 -16.74
N ASN A 238 18.38 4.77 -16.16
CA ASN A 238 18.79 5.01 -14.77
C ASN A 238 17.65 4.88 -13.77
N ASP A 239 16.44 4.57 -14.24
CA ASP A 239 15.22 4.50 -13.45
C ASP A 239 14.55 3.12 -13.61
N ARG A 240 13.34 2.99 -13.12
CA ARG A 240 12.51 1.78 -13.23
C ARG A 240 11.19 2.11 -13.92
N ARG A 241 10.70 1.16 -14.72
CA ARG A 241 9.34 1.19 -15.25
C ARG A 241 8.51 0.14 -14.53
N TYR A 242 7.41 0.55 -13.91
CA TYR A 242 6.45 -0.37 -13.29
C TYR A 242 5.73 -1.17 -14.38
N VAL A 243 5.54 -2.45 -14.11
CA VAL A 243 4.92 -3.42 -15.02
C VAL A 243 3.96 -4.32 -14.24
N LEU A 244 3.09 -5.01 -14.97
CA LEU A 244 2.13 -5.95 -14.40
C LEU A 244 2.86 -7.03 -13.57
N THR A 245 2.27 -7.40 -12.46
CA THR A 245 2.88 -8.32 -11.47
C THR A 245 3.26 -9.66 -12.10
N GLY A 246 4.49 -10.08 -11.87
CA GLY A 246 5.06 -11.32 -12.41
C GLY A 246 5.61 -11.21 -13.83
N THR A 247 5.59 -10.01 -14.44
CA THR A 247 6.20 -9.76 -15.75
C THR A 247 7.51 -8.99 -15.68
N GLY A 248 7.88 -8.52 -14.47
CA GLY A 248 9.09 -7.78 -14.21
C GLY A 248 10.22 -8.61 -13.58
N GLN A 249 11.06 -7.92 -12.82
CA GLN A 249 12.23 -8.51 -12.17
C GLN A 249 12.14 -8.54 -10.64
N VAL A 250 11.07 -7.97 -10.07
CA VAL A 250 10.86 -7.97 -8.62
C VAL A 250 10.27 -9.32 -8.20
N PRO A 251 10.82 -9.99 -7.20
CA PRO A 251 10.40 -11.34 -6.82
C PRO A 251 9.13 -11.33 -5.95
N VAL A 252 8.03 -10.75 -6.47
CA VAL A 252 6.77 -10.54 -5.73
C VAL A 252 6.25 -11.85 -5.11
N LYS A 253 6.35 -12.96 -5.83
CA LYS A 253 5.97 -14.27 -5.30
C LYS A 253 6.76 -14.61 -4.04
N ARG A 254 8.09 -14.45 -4.07
CA ARG A 254 8.96 -14.74 -2.91
C ARG A 254 8.71 -13.78 -1.75
N GLN A 255 8.37 -12.52 -2.03
CA GLN A 255 7.99 -11.53 -1.02
C GLN A 255 6.75 -11.99 -0.25
N ILE A 256 5.72 -12.44 -0.97
CA ILE A 256 4.50 -13.03 -0.37
C ILE A 256 4.83 -14.28 0.43
N GLU A 257 5.58 -15.23 -0.15
CA GLU A 257 5.95 -16.48 0.50
C GLU A 257 6.77 -16.26 1.78
N ALA A 258 7.71 -15.30 1.76
CA ALA A 258 8.53 -14.96 2.93
C ALA A 258 7.67 -14.45 4.09
N LEU A 259 6.70 -13.58 3.82
CA LEU A 259 5.77 -13.08 4.84
C LEU A 259 4.83 -14.16 5.36
N VAL A 260 4.24 -14.95 4.48
CA VAL A 260 3.31 -16.03 4.88
C VAL A 260 4.00 -17.00 5.85
N LYS A 261 5.27 -17.34 5.62
CA LYS A 261 6.07 -18.20 6.51
C LYS A 261 6.23 -17.64 7.93
N THR A 262 6.16 -16.33 8.13
CA THR A 262 6.21 -15.72 9.48
C THR A 262 4.88 -15.75 10.22
N GLY A 263 3.81 -16.18 9.58
CA GLY A 263 2.45 -16.10 10.11
C GLY A 263 1.83 -14.71 9.98
N TYR A 264 2.31 -13.87 9.07
CA TYR A 264 1.73 -12.56 8.77
C TYR A 264 0.23 -12.65 8.50
N ARG A 265 -0.54 -11.73 9.09
CA ARG A 265 -2.02 -11.71 9.04
C ARG A 265 -2.57 -10.41 8.46
N GLY A 266 -1.71 -9.51 7.99
CA GLY A 266 -2.11 -8.28 7.33
C GLY A 266 -2.49 -8.47 5.87
N TYR A 267 -2.76 -7.36 5.20
CA TYR A 267 -3.13 -7.35 3.78
C TYR A 267 -1.88 -7.27 2.91
N PHE A 268 -1.97 -7.93 1.75
CA PHE A 268 -1.01 -7.84 0.65
C PHE A 268 -1.53 -6.76 -0.30
N SER A 269 -1.02 -5.54 -0.14
CA SER A 269 -1.53 -4.35 -0.83
C SER A 269 -0.73 -4.09 -2.10
N PHE A 270 -1.45 -3.93 -3.22
CA PHE A 270 -0.86 -3.53 -4.48
C PHE A 270 -0.75 -2.01 -4.53
N GLU A 271 0.47 -1.50 -4.60
CA GLU A 271 0.73 -0.09 -4.80
C GLU A 271 1.09 0.18 -6.26
N TRP A 272 0.07 0.47 -7.06
CA TRP A 272 0.25 0.84 -8.46
C TRP A 272 0.52 2.34 -8.54
N GLU A 273 1.62 2.72 -9.17
CA GLU A 273 2.16 4.09 -9.15
C GLU A 273 1.52 5.01 -10.23
N LYS A 274 0.30 4.72 -10.68
CA LYS A 274 -0.37 5.44 -11.80
C LYS A 274 -0.46 6.94 -11.62
N ARG A 275 -0.57 7.43 -10.38
CA ARG A 275 -0.61 8.87 -10.08
C ARG A 275 0.68 9.58 -10.48
N TRP A 276 1.81 8.93 -10.28
CA TRP A 276 3.14 9.49 -10.54
C TRP A 276 3.69 9.07 -11.90
N HIS A 277 3.21 7.97 -12.44
CA HIS A 277 3.60 7.35 -13.71
C HIS A 277 2.37 7.18 -14.62
N PRO A 278 1.83 8.27 -15.21
CA PRO A 278 0.60 8.19 -16.01
C PRO A 278 0.73 7.32 -17.27
N GLU A 279 1.96 6.99 -17.68
CA GLU A 279 2.26 6.18 -18.86
C GLU A 279 2.13 4.66 -18.65
N ILE A 280 2.02 4.18 -17.40
CA ILE A 280 1.85 2.75 -17.12
C ILE A 280 0.41 2.30 -17.35
N GLU A 281 0.17 0.98 -17.33
CA GLU A 281 -1.15 0.41 -17.63
C GLU A 281 -2.27 1.02 -16.76
N GLU A 282 -3.49 1.04 -17.32
CA GLU A 282 -4.66 1.59 -16.62
C GLU A 282 -5.02 0.77 -15.37
N PRO A 283 -5.61 1.39 -14.34
CA PRO A 283 -5.90 0.74 -13.06
C PRO A 283 -6.77 -0.51 -13.18
N ASP A 284 -7.77 -0.49 -14.07
CA ASP A 284 -8.68 -1.61 -14.30
C ASP A 284 -7.93 -2.87 -14.80
N VAL A 285 -6.92 -2.68 -15.63
CA VAL A 285 -6.05 -3.76 -16.12
C VAL A 285 -5.11 -4.23 -15.01
N ALA A 286 -4.40 -3.29 -14.38
CA ALA A 286 -3.37 -3.61 -13.41
C ALA A 286 -3.94 -4.23 -12.12
N PHE A 287 -5.03 -3.69 -11.58
CA PHE A 287 -5.66 -4.22 -10.37
C PHE A 287 -6.33 -5.57 -10.61
N ALA A 288 -7.01 -5.77 -11.76
CA ALA A 288 -7.58 -7.07 -12.08
C ALA A 288 -6.49 -8.14 -12.19
N GLN A 289 -5.40 -7.84 -12.89
CA GLN A 289 -4.27 -8.75 -13.06
C GLN A 289 -3.58 -9.05 -11.72
N PHE A 290 -3.33 -8.05 -10.87
CA PHE A 290 -2.75 -8.28 -9.56
C PHE A 290 -3.63 -9.18 -8.69
N ALA A 291 -4.94 -8.96 -8.66
CA ALA A 291 -5.85 -9.80 -7.87
C ALA A 291 -5.73 -11.28 -8.25
N ASP A 292 -5.70 -11.59 -9.55
CA ASP A 292 -5.59 -12.97 -10.03
C ASP A 292 -4.23 -13.59 -9.71
N VAL A 293 -3.14 -12.88 -9.99
CA VAL A 293 -1.77 -13.38 -9.81
C VAL A 293 -1.43 -13.54 -8.33
N ALA A 294 -1.71 -12.52 -7.51
CA ALA A 294 -1.43 -12.56 -6.09
C ALA A 294 -2.30 -13.59 -5.35
N ALA A 295 -3.56 -13.77 -5.78
CA ALA A 295 -4.39 -14.87 -5.26
C ALA A 295 -3.77 -16.25 -5.56
N GLY A 296 -3.20 -16.43 -6.75
CA GLY A 296 -2.45 -17.64 -7.09
C GLY A 296 -1.24 -17.86 -6.18
N TYR A 297 -0.46 -16.82 -5.92
CA TYR A 297 0.72 -16.88 -5.04
C TYR A 297 0.33 -17.19 -3.60
N LEU A 298 -0.71 -16.54 -3.07
CA LEU A 298 -1.21 -16.77 -1.71
C LEU A 298 -1.70 -18.21 -1.51
N ARG A 299 -2.51 -18.72 -2.47
CA ARG A 299 -2.98 -20.11 -2.41
C ARG A 299 -1.83 -21.12 -2.47
N ALA A 300 -0.82 -20.87 -3.32
CA ALA A 300 0.39 -21.69 -3.40
C ALA A 300 1.20 -21.66 -2.10
N ALA A 301 1.16 -20.54 -1.37
CA ALA A 301 1.77 -20.37 -0.05
C ALA A 301 0.91 -20.94 1.10
N GLY A 302 -0.27 -21.49 0.83
CA GLY A 302 -1.15 -22.14 1.82
C GLY A 302 -2.17 -21.21 2.47
N VAL A 303 -2.36 -19.99 1.99
CA VAL A 303 -3.41 -19.08 2.45
C VAL A 303 -4.74 -19.47 1.80
N ARG A 304 -5.80 -19.56 2.60
CA ARG A 304 -7.14 -20.02 2.19
C ARG A 304 -8.20 -18.97 2.47
#